data_dc1808a9d65d866ecaab1a8f316f07a7
#
_entry.id   dc1808a9d65d866ecaab1a8f316f07a7
#
_cell.length_a   1.000
_cell.length_b   1.000
_cell.length_c   1.000
_cell.angle_alpha   90.00
_cell.angle_beta   90.00
_cell.angle_gamma   90.00
#
_symmetry.space_group_name_H-M   'P 1'
#
loop_
_entity.id
_entity.type
_entity.pdbx_description
1 polymer ?
#
loop_
_entity_poly.entity_id
_entity_poly.type
_entity_poly.pdbx_seq_one_letter_code
_entity_poly.pdbx_strand_id
1 'polypeptide(L)'
;MQPFSFSSAALEPECYRAAMGDAGCGGYVTFEGWVRNHNEGRRVERLEYEAYESLGVREGERIVAEAVRRFGVHAAVCVHRLGALAVGDLAVWVGVSAAHRGEAFAACRYIIDEVKHRVPIWKKEHYTDGDSGWVNCEHCDAAARAGVAESAHEHADAALRA
;
A
#
# COMPACT_ATOMS: atom_id res chain seq x y z
N MET A 1 18.99 -2.37 5.11
CA MET A 1 17.64 -1.81 5.41
C MET A 1 16.74 -2.96 5.81
N GLN A 2 15.85 -2.77 6.79
CA GLN A 2 14.87 -3.81 7.17
C GLN A 2 13.87 -4.02 6.02
N PRO A 3 13.48 -5.26 5.71
CA PRO A 3 12.52 -5.54 4.64
C PRO A 3 11.16 -4.88 4.85
N PHE A 4 10.70 -4.83 6.12
CA PHE A 4 9.49 -4.11 6.52
C PHE A 4 9.74 -3.32 7.80
N SER A 5 9.19 -2.10 7.86
CA SER A 5 9.25 -1.28 9.07
C SER A 5 8.06 -0.32 9.16
N PHE A 6 7.75 0.08 10.41
CA PHE A 6 6.90 1.24 10.67
C PHE A 6 7.76 2.50 10.88
N SER A 7 7.19 3.66 10.59
CA SER A 7 7.78 4.98 10.83
C SER A 7 6.77 5.92 11.47
N SER A 8 7.15 6.62 12.52
CA SER A 8 6.37 7.73 13.09
C SER A 8 6.69 9.08 12.43
N ALA A 9 7.81 9.13 11.67
CA ALA A 9 8.21 10.30 10.90
C ALA A 9 7.68 10.25 9.46
N ALA A 10 7.71 11.38 8.76
CA ALA A 10 7.42 11.42 7.33
C ALA A 10 8.35 10.47 6.56
N LEU A 11 7.80 9.79 5.56
CA LEU A 11 8.57 8.88 4.72
C LEU A 11 9.39 9.67 3.70
N GLU A 12 10.64 9.26 3.49
CA GLU A 12 11.57 9.88 2.55
C GLU A 12 11.94 8.90 1.43
N PRO A 13 11.14 8.80 0.34
CA PRO A 13 11.32 7.81 -0.73
C PRO A 13 12.72 7.78 -1.35
N GLU A 14 13.37 8.94 -1.49
CA GLU A 14 14.72 9.02 -2.08
C GLU A 14 15.77 8.32 -1.22
N CYS A 15 15.64 8.35 0.12
CA CYS A 15 16.52 7.61 1.02
C CYS A 15 16.37 6.10 0.84
N TYR A 16 15.13 5.63 0.67
CA TYR A 16 14.85 4.20 0.45
C TYR A 16 15.31 3.76 -0.93
N ARG A 17 15.03 4.56 -1.97
CA ARG A 17 15.45 4.30 -3.35
C ARG A 17 16.94 4.12 -3.49
N ALA A 18 17.73 4.94 -2.81
CA ALA A 18 19.20 4.87 -2.88
C ALA A 18 19.74 3.49 -2.47
N ALA A 19 19.04 2.78 -1.59
CA ALA A 19 19.42 1.44 -1.13
C ALA A 19 18.92 0.29 -2.04
N MET A 20 18.13 0.59 -3.09
CA MET A 20 17.52 -0.42 -3.96
C MET A 20 18.30 -0.65 -5.26
N GLY A 21 19.35 0.14 -5.52
CA GLY A 21 20.14 0.04 -6.73
C GLY A 21 21.06 -1.17 -6.74
N ASP A 22 21.06 -1.93 -7.84
CA ASP A 22 21.99 -3.03 -8.11
C ASP A 22 22.28 -3.13 -9.61
N ALA A 23 23.51 -3.46 -9.98
CA ALA A 23 23.95 -3.55 -11.37
C ALA A 23 23.27 -4.69 -12.15
N GLY A 24 22.76 -5.72 -11.48
CA GLY A 24 21.99 -6.82 -12.07
C GLY A 24 20.52 -6.52 -12.27
N CYS A 25 20.04 -5.33 -11.84
CA CYS A 25 18.62 -4.96 -11.92
C CYS A 25 18.37 -4.03 -13.11
N GLY A 26 17.53 -4.49 -14.04
CA GLY A 26 17.02 -3.69 -15.17
C GLY A 26 15.71 -2.98 -14.87
N GLY A 27 15.05 -3.30 -13.74
CA GLY A 27 13.76 -2.72 -13.33
C GLY A 27 13.72 -2.35 -11.87
N TYR A 28 13.26 -1.12 -11.61
CA TYR A 28 12.88 -0.65 -10.28
C TYR A 28 11.44 -0.15 -10.34
N VAL A 29 10.60 -0.63 -9.42
CA VAL A 29 9.20 -0.24 -9.28
C VAL A 29 8.97 0.26 -7.88
N THR A 30 8.24 1.36 -7.74
CA THR A 30 7.76 1.85 -6.45
C THR A 30 6.26 2.04 -6.47
N PHE A 31 5.62 1.77 -5.33
CA PHE A 31 4.25 2.15 -5.04
C PHE A 31 4.26 3.13 -3.86
N GLU A 32 3.54 4.21 -4.01
CA GLU A 32 3.32 5.21 -2.98
C GLU A 32 1.83 5.35 -2.70
N GLY A 33 1.43 5.05 -1.46
CA GLY A 33 0.04 5.22 -1.02
C GLY A 33 -0.11 6.51 -0.23
N TRP A 34 -0.94 7.43 -0.73
CA TRP A 34 -1.12 8.76 -0.17
C TRP A 34 -2.48 8.93 0.48
N VAL A 35 -2.58 9.85 1.44
CA VAL A 35 -3.84 10.21 2.08
C VAL A 35 -4.68 11.03 1.12
N ARG A 36 -5.84 10.51 0.74
CA ARG A 36 -6.80 11.18 -0.16
C ARG A 36 -7.68 12.17 0.63
N ASN A 37 -8.18 13.19 -0.04
CA ASN A 37 -9.10 14.19 0.52
C ASN A 37 -10.57 13.74 0.57
N HIS A 38 -10.87 12.52 0.15
CA HIS A 38 -12.23 11.96 0.14
C HIS A 38 -12.21 10.44 0.30
N ASN A 39 -13.27 9.92 0.92
CA ASN A 39 -13.57 8.49 0.98
C ASN A 39 -15.09 8.29 1.09
N GLU A 40 -15.67 7.37 0.30
CA GLU A 40 -17.10 7.05 0.29
C GLU A 40 -18.01 8.30 0.17
N GLY A 41 -17.62 9.22 -0.69
CA GLY A 41 -18.37 10.48 -0.93
C GLY A 41 -18.23 11.55 0.16
N ARG A 42 -17.47 11.28 1.23
CA ARG A 42 -17.24 12.21 2.33
C ARG A 42 -15.86 12.86 2.21
N ARG A 43 -15.75 14.11 2.65
CA ARG A 43 -14.48 14.85 2.66
C ARG A 43 -13.65 14.49 3.87
N VAL A 44 -12.44 13.96 3.63
CA VAL A 44 -11.45 13.63 4.64
C VAL A 44 -10.57 14.85 4.94
N GLU A 45 -10.34 15.12 6.22
CA GLU A 45 -9.42 16.16 6.69
C GLU A 45 -8.05 15.59 7.05
N ARG A 46 -8.03 14.42 7.70
CA ARG A 46 -6.82 13.72 8.10
C ARG A 46 -7.10 12.24 8.34
N LEU A 47 -6.03 11.45 8.39
CA LEU A 47 -6.05 10.06 8.82
C LEU A 47 -5.21 9.87 10.08
N GLU A 48 -5.56 8.87 10.87
CA GLU A 48 -4.69 8.31 11.90
C GLU A 48 -4.48 6.82 11.63
N TYR A 49 -3.24 6.37 11.75
CA TYR A 49 -2.87 4.96 11.67
C TYR A 49 -2.29 4.47 12.98
N GLU A 50 -2.78 3.33 13.45
CA GLU A 50 -2.23 2.57 14.55
C GLU A 50 -1.93 1.14 14.12
N ALA A 51 -0.97 0.50 14.77
CA ALA A 51 -0.63 -0.89 14.50
C ALA A 51 -0.21 -1.62 15.78
N TYR A 52 -0.40 -2.95 15.79
CA TYR A 52 0.30 -3.81 16.73
C TYR A 52 1.72 -4.07 16.20
N GLU A 53 2.64 -3.15 16.52
CA GLU A 53 3.93 -3.02 15.83
C GLU A 53 4.76 -4.31 15.85
N SER A 54 4.90 -4.98 17.00
CA SER A 54 5.73 -6.18 17.11
C SER A 54 5.25 -7.34 16.24
N LEU A 55 3.93 -7.53 16.11
CA LEU A 55 3.34 -8.52 15.21
C LEU A 55 3.39 -8.03 13.76
N GLY A 56 3.11 -6.75 13.56
CA GLY A 56 3.08 -6.12 12.24
C GLY A 56 4.43 -6.17 11.53
N VAL A 57 5.52 -5.88 12.24
CA VAL A 57 6.88 -6.00 11.68
C VAL A 57 7.18 -7.43 11.26
N ARG A 58 6.92 -8.41 12.13
CA ARG A 58 7.16 -9.83 11.82
C ARG A 58 6.36 -10.30 10.61
N GLU A 59 5.10 -9.92 10.52
CA GLU A 59 4.25 -10.31 9.40
C GLU A 59 4.65 -9.57 8.11
N GLY A 60 4.96 -8.29 8.19
CA GLY A 60 5.46 -7.52 7.05
C GLY A 60 6.78 -8.07 6.50
N GLU A 61 7.73 -8.45 7.36
CA GLU A 61 8.98 -9.10 6.94
C GLU A 61 8.72 -10.46 6.23
N ARG A 62 7.74 -11.25 6.71
CA ARG A 62 7.33 -12.51 6.05
C ARG A 62 6.78 -12.24 4.65
N ILE A 63 5.90 -11.25 4.51
CA ILE A 63 5.31 -10.87 3.22
C ILE A 63 6.40 -10.47 2.23
N VAL A 64 7.34 -9.61 2.63
CA VAL A 64 8.44 -9.19 1.76
C VAL A 64 9.32 -10.37 1.39
N ALA A 65 9.67 -11.25 2.34
CA ALA A 65 10.45 -12.44 2.06
C ALA A 65 9.72 -13.44 1.14
N GLU A 66 8.40 -13.56 1.26
CA GLU A 66 7.57 -14.35 0.36
C GLU A 66 7.61 -13.78 -1.07
N ALA A 67 7.47 -12.45 -1.20
CA ALA A 67 7.55 -11.78 -2.49
C ALA A 67 8.91 -11.99 -3.18
N VAL A 68 10.01 -11.82 -2.45
CA VAL A 68 11.37 -12.04 -2.96
C VAL A 68 11.52 -13.46 -3.50
N ARG A 69 11.09 -14.48 -2.73
CA ARG A 69 11.18 -15.88 -3.18
C ARG A 69 10.26 -16.21 -4.33
N ARG A 70 9.00 -15.73 -4.27
CA ARG A 70 7.96 -16.09 -5.24
C ARG A 70 8.21 -15.50 -6.62
N PHE A 71 8.70 -14.27 -6.67
CA PHE A 71 8.88 -13.53 -7.92
C PHE A 71 10.35 -13.46 -8.35
N GLY A 72 11.30 -13.98 -7.55
CA GLY A 72 12.71 -13.97 -7.89
C GLY A 72 13.30 -12.56 -8.01
N VAL A 73 12.78 -11.59 -7.24
CA VAL A 73 13.27 -10.22 -7.27
C VAL A 73 14.55 -10.08 -6.46
N HIS A 74 15.39 -9.10 -6.81
CA HIS A 74 16.67 -8.87 -6.17
C HIS A 74 16.51 -8.29 -4.76
N ALA A 75 15.69 -7.25 -4.63
CA ALA A 75 15.39 -6.64 -3.34
C ALA A 75 13.96 -6.11 -3.31
N ALA A 76 13.37 -6.13 -2.13
CA ALA A 76 12.08 -5.52 -1.85
C ALA A 76 12.06 -4.93 -0.43
N VAL A 77 11.43 -3.77 -0.29
CA VAL A 77 11.29 -3.05 0.99
C VAL A 77 9.90 -2.43 1.04
N CYS A 78 9.28 -2.45 2.23
CA CYS A 78 8.04 -1.75 2.50
C CYS A 78 8.16 -0.95 3.81
N VAL A 79 7.72 0.30 3.79
CA VAL A 79 7.67 1.16 4.98
C VAL A 79 6.26 1.73 5.11
N HIS A 80 5.65 1.57 6.28
CA HIS A 80 4.32 2.13 6.57
C HIS A 80 4.41 3.19 7.67
N ARG A 81 3.82 4.36 7.45
CA ARG A 81 3.77 5.43 8.44
C ARG A 81 2.64 5.21 9.43
N LEU A 82 2.89 5.48 10.72
CA LEU A 82 1.92 5.48 11.81
C LEU A 82 1.70 6.90 12.35
N GLY A 83 0.62 7.07 13.13
CA GLY A 83 0.22 8.33 13.72
C GLY A 83 -0.67 9.17 12.82
N ALA A 84 -0.71 10.47 13.07
CA ALA A 84 -1.56 11.41 12.34
C ALA A 84 -0.92 11.82 11.00
N LEU A 85 -1.71 11.76 9.93
CA LEU A 85 -1.32 12.11 8.58
C LEU A 85 -2.31 13.13 7.99
N ALA A 86 -1.79 14.17 7.37
CA ALA A 86 -2.57 15.13 6.61
C ALA A 86 -2.91 14.58 5.22
N VAL A 87 -3.90 15.18 4.57
CA VAL A 87 -4.19 14.93 3.14
C VAL A 87 -2.96 15.24 2.30
N GLY A 88 -2.59 14.32 1.43
CA GLY A 88 -1.38 14.39 0.60
C GLY A 88 -0.13 13.79 1.25
N ASP A 89 -0.17 13.44 2.54
CA ASP A 89 0.95 12.76 3.17
C ASP A 89 1.13 11.34 2.62
N LEU A 90 2.37 10.91 2.53
CA LEU A 90 2.74 9.54 2.17
C LEU A 90 2.53 8.61 3.36
N ALA A 91 1.61 7.66 3.21
CA ALA A 91 1.25 6.70 4.26
C ALA A 91 2.01 5.38 4.16
N VAL A 92 2.28 4.92 2.95
CA VAL A 92 3.02 3.68 2.71
C VAL A 92 3.86 3.80 1.45
N TRP A 93 5.08 3.26 1.53
CA TRP A 93 6.00 3.15 0.41
C TRP A 93 6.44 1.70 0.24
N VAL A 94 6.42 1.22 -1.00
CA VAL A 94 6.96 -0.09 -1.39
C VAL A 94 7.94 0.12 -2.52
N GLY A 95 9.13 -0.45 -2.42
CA GLY A 95 10.13 -0.46 -3.48
C GLY A 95 10.57 -1.88 -3.81
N VAL A 96 10.72 -2.19 -5.09
CA VAL A 96 11.17 -3.49 -5.59
C VAL A 96 12.15 -3.32 -6.73
N SER A 97 13.30 -3.98 -6.67
CA SER A 97 14.26 -4.08 -7.75
C SER A 97 14.39 -5.52 -8.27
N ALA A 98 14.41 -5.68 -9.59
CA ALA A 98 14.49 -6.98 -10.25
C ALA A 98 15.21 -6.89 -11.60
N ALA A 99 15.65 -8.04 -12.14
CA ALA A 99 16.27 -8.11 -13.45
C ALA A 99 15.32 -7.58 -14.55
N HIS A 100 14.02 -7.90 -14.45
CA HIS A 100 13.02 -7.48 -15.43
C HIS A 100 11.80 -6.84 -14.76
N ARG A 101 11.08 -5.99 -15.52
CA ARG A 101 9.92 -5.23 -15.04
C ARG A 101 8.74 -6.09 -14.60
N GLY A 102 8.53 -7.25 -15.21
CA GLY A 102 7.38 -8.13 -14.92
C GLY A 102 7.35 -8.57 -13.47
N GLU A 103 8.47 -9.12 -13.01
CA GLU A 103 8.67 -9.57 -11.64
C GLU A 103 8.61 -8.41 -10.64
N ALA A 104 9.17 -7.25 -11.01
CA ALA A 104 9.15 -6.06 -10.16
C ALA A 104 7.72 -5.54 -9.93
N PHE A 105 6.90 -5.43 -10.97
CA PHE A 105 5.48 -5.04 -10.84
C PHE A 105 4.67 -6.07 -10.06
N ALA A 106 4.85 -7.35 -10.35
CA ALA A 106 4.12 -8.43 -9.67
C ALA A 106 4.44 -8.48 -8.18
N ALA A 107 5.71 -8.37 -7.81
CA ALA A 107 6.15 -8.36 -6.41
C ALA A 107 5.67 -7.10 -5.68
N CYS A 108 5.77 -5.93 -6.29
CA CYS A 108 5.34 -4.68 -5.68
C CYS A 108 3.83 -4.71 -5.37
N ARG A 109 3.02 -5.17 -6.34
CA ARG A 109 1.59 -5.35 -6.13
C ARG A 109 1.29 -6.36 -5.03
N TYR A 110 1.92 -7.52 -5.05
CA TYR A 110 1.76 -8.55 -4.04
C TYR A 110 2.03 -8.01 -2.64
N ILE A 111 3.14 -7.28 -2.46
CA ILE A 111 3.52 -6.73 -1.16
C ILE A 111 2.45 -5.79 -0.63
N ILE A 112 1.98 -4.82 -1.41
CA ILE A 112 1.00 -3.85 -0.91
C ILE A 112 -0.36 -4.52 -0.63
N ASP A 113 -0.79 -5.45 -1.47
CA ASP A 113 -2.04 -6.17 -1.27
C ASP A 113 -1.98 -7.01 0.01
N GLU A 114 -0.90 -7.80 0.23
CA GLU A 114 -0.72 -8.63 1.42
C GLU A 114 -0.50 -7.81 2.70
N VAL A 115 0.23 -6.70 2.64
CA VAL A 115 0.41 -5.80 3.80
C VAL A 115 -0.92 -5.26 4.27
N LYS A 116 -1.78 -4.82 3.36
CA LYS A 116 -3.12 -4.33 3.69
C LYS A 116 -4.03 -5.42 4.25
N HIS A 117 -3.84 -6.66 3.82
CA HIS A 117 -4.67 -7.79 4.23
C HIS A 117 -4.20 -8.43 5.54
N ARG A 118 -2.89 -8.58 5.75
CA ARG A 118 -2.32 -9.42 6.82
C ARG A 118 -1.69 -8.63 7.97
N VAL A 119 -1.16 -7.42 7.70
CA VAL A 119 -0.52 -6.64 8.74
C VAL A 119 -1.58 -5.96 9.61
N PRO A 120 -1.53 -6.12 10.96
CA PRO A 120 -2.52 -5.54 11.86
C PRO A 120 -2.35 -4.02 11.97
N ILE A 121 -2.93 -3.32 11.01
CA ILE A 121 -2.96 -1.86 10.91
C ILE A 121 -4.42 -1.41 10.93
N TRP A 122 -4.72 -0.44 11.76
CA TRP A 122 -6.03 0.21 11.82
C TRP A 122 -5.90 1.65 11.38
N LYS A 123 -6.94 2.17 10.71
CA LYS A 123 -7.07 3.56 10.35
C LYS A 123 -8.32 4.18 10.98
N LYS A 124 -8.22 5.44 11.32
CA LYS A 124 -9.35 6.30 11.67
C LYS A 124 -9.35 7.50 10.73
N GLU A 125 -10.48 7.72 10.08
CA GLU A 125 -10.66 8.86 9.19
C GLU A 125 -11.38 9.98 9.92
N HIS A 126 -10.84 11.19 9.84
CA HIS A 126 -11.47 12.40 10.36
C HIS A 126 -12.10 13.15 9.20
N TYR A 127 -13.41 13.25 9.23
CA TYR A 127 -14.19 13.88 8.17
C TYR A 127 -14.68 15.27 8.64
N THR A 128 -15.00 16.14 7.67
CA THR A 128 -15.57 17.47 7.95
C THR A 128 -16.92 17.42 8.66
N ASP A 129 -17.63 16.31 8.55
CA ASP A 129 -18.97 16.06 9.09
C ASP A 129 -19.00 15.04 10.26
N GLY A 130 -17.84 14.71 10.79
CA GLY A 130 -17.66 13.79 11.92
C GLY A 130 -16.67 12.67 11.63
N ASP A 131 -16.19 12.01 12.67
CA ASP A 131 -15.14 10.99 12.58
C ASP A 131 -15.68 9.60 12.26
N SER A 132 -14.86 8.78 11.62
CA SER A 132 -15.07 7.32 11.57
C SER A 132 -14.68 6.67 12.90
N GLY A 133 -15.16 5.46 13.15
CA GLY A 133 -14.51 4.56 14.10
C GLY A 133 -13.16 4.05 13.57
N TRP A 134 -12.42 3.33 14.40
CA TRP A 134 -11.24 2.58 13.97
C TRP A 134 -11.66 1.44 13.05
N VAL A 135 -11.05 1.38 11.86
CA VAL A 135 -11.34 0.38 10.83
C VAL A 135 -10.05 -0.34 10.49
N ASN A 136 -10.09 -1.67 10.39
CA ASN A 136 -8.97 -2.44 9.87
C ASN A 136 -8.79 -2.13 8.38
N CYS A 137 -7.55 -1.96 7.94
CA CYS A 137 -7.22 -1.66 6.54
C CYS A 137 -7.69 -2.73 5.54
N GLU A 138 -7.94 -3.96 6.00
CA GLU A 138 -8.54 -5.06 5.24
C GLU A 138 -9.89 -4.70 4.58
N HIS A 139 -10.73 -3.95 5.28
CA HIS A 139 -12.09 -3.63 4.80
C HIS A 139 -12.12 -2.55 3.71
N CYS A 140 -11.02 -1.84 3.48
CA CYS A 140 -10.96 -0.76 2.49
C CYS A 140 -10.92 -1.24 1.05
N ASP A 141 -10.42 -2.46 0.81
CA ASP A 141 -10.31 -3.02 -0.55
C ASP A 141 -11.56 -3.81 -0.98
N ALA A 142 -12.39 -4.29 -0.05
CA ALA A 142 -13.62 -5.02 -0.37
C ALA A 142 -14.65 -4.10 -1.04
N ALA A 143 -14.83 -2.87 -0.55
CA ALA A 143 -15.72 -1.88 -1.14
C ALA A 143 -15.22 -1.37 -2.51
N ALA A 144 -13.89 -1.22 -2.67
CA ALA A 144 -13.29 -0.81 -3.95
C ALA A 144 -13.43 -1.90 -5.03
N ARG A 145 -13.34 -3.18 -4.67
CA ARG A 145 -13.53 -4.30 -5.60
C ARG A 145 -14.99 -4.47 -6.02
N ALA A 146 -15.94 -4.21 -5.14
CA ALA A 146 -17.37 -4.25 -5.46
C ALA A 146 -17.74 -3.14 -6.45
N GLY A 147 -17.25 -1.90 -6.26
CA GLY A 147 -17.52 -0.77 -7.16
C GLY A 147 -16.90 -0.92 -8.56
N VAL A 148 -15.74 -1.58 -8.70
CA VAL A 148 -15.11 -1.86 -10.00
C VAL A 148 -15.86 -2.95 -10.76
N ALA A 149 -16.45 -3.93 -10.08
CA ALA A 149 -17.25 -4.98 -10.72
C ALA A 149 -18.56 -4.44 -11.28
N GLU A 150 -19.24 -3.50 -10.61
CA GLU A 150 -20.44 -2.85 -11.11
C GLU A 150 -20.17 -1.95 -12.34
N SER A 151 -19.09 -1.17 -12.32
CA SER A 151 -18.72 -0.31 -13.47
C SER A 151 -18.30 -1.09 -14.71
N ALA A 152 -17.70 -2.27 -14.55
CA ALA A 152 -17.34 -3.15 -15.66
C ALA A 152 -18.57 -3.82 -16.31
N HIS A 153 -19.62 -4.08 -15.55
CA HIS A 153 -20.87 -4.65 -16.08
C HIS A 153 -21.69 -3.61 -16.87
N GLU A 154 -21.76 -2.36 -16.43
CA GLU A 154 -22.46 -1.29 -17.14
C GLU A 154 -21.81 -0.97 -18.51
N HIS A 155 -20.47 -1.03 -18.62
CA HIS A 155 -19.77 -0.78 -19.89
C HIS A 155 -19.90 -1.95 -20.89
N ALA A 156 -20.03 -3.18 -20.41
CA ALA A 156 -20.24 -4.35 -21.27
C ALA A 156 -21.65 -4.38 -21.89
N ASP A 157 -22.68 -3.97 -21.13
CA ASP A 157 -24.06 -3.93 -21.60
C ASP A 157 -24.31 -2.78 -22.61
N ALA A 158 -23.57 -1.68 -22.50
CA ALA A 158 -23.65 -0.56 -23.44
C ALA A 158 -23.04 -0.89 -24.81
N ALA A 159 -22.00 -1.71 -24.85
CA ALA A 159 -21.31 -2.12 -26.08
C ALA A 159 -22.07 -3.19 -26.89
N LEU A 160 -23.02 -3.91 -26.28
CA LEU A 160 -23.84 -4.92 -26.93
C LEU A 160 -25.12 -4.37 -27.57
N ARG A 161 -25.44 -3.08 -27.34
CA ARG A 161 -26.67 -2.42 -27.85
C ARG A 161 -26.38 -1.38 -28.96
N ALA A 162 -25.16 -1.25 -29.41
CA ALA A 162 -24.72 -0.43 -30.52
C ALA A 162 -24.35 -1.28 -31.75
#